data_a4de36a7165a74d21150ec4d11e1ca3f
#
_entry.id   a4de36a7165a74d21150ec4d11e1ca3f
#
_cell.length_a   1.000
_cell.length_b   1.000
_cell.length_c   1.000
_cell.angle_alpha   90.00
_cell.angle_beta   90.00
_cell.angle_gamma   90.00
#
_symmetry.space_group_name_H-M   'P 1'
#
loop_
_entity.id
_entity.type
_entity.pdbx_description
1 polymer ?
#
loop_
_entity_poly.entity_id
_entity_poly.type
_entity_poly.pdbx_seq_one_letter_code
_entity_poly.pdbx_strand_id
1 'polypeptide(L)'
;MKKATVETENKISGIQSATEPCASCSGGEEKEGRRAFCLTAEELVKAGKDALADEMIINRNLIYSSPATLAFNSPGAQGFGVKRAGLAIPGSVMLLVAPGCCGRNTTILSELGGYSDRFFYLMMDETDIVTGRHLKKIPQAVQEIYDFREEKPTVVMICITCVDALLGTDMERVCKKAQEAVGIPVLPCYMYALTREGRKPPMVHVRQSIYSLLAPRKKKSTSVNLLGHFAPLVDDCELYDLLRQAGVKKIREISRCESYEEYLSMAEANFNLVLDPEARYAAEDIRKRLNIPWIELTRLYQTDKIARQYELFAAAIGVKMDDSAYRAQAEAAVADFKAKYPGLTFSIGEGCNGNAFELALALLRYGFSVSEIFASIGENDFLYLEKIAKLSPDTRVYSNLEPTMIYYDCAKVATDITIGKDAAYYHPEAAHLEWSDDIQPFGYAGVRHFFAACEETLENGDLSR
;
A
#
# COMPACT_ATOMS: atom_id res chain seq x y z
N MET A 1 -14.22 47.30 25.23
CA MET A 1 -14.11 46.02 25.96
C MET A 1 -13.03 45.19 25.32
N LYS A 2 -12.06 44.78 26.11
CA LYS A 2 -10.73 44.29 25.69
C LYS A 2 -10.81 42.91 25.01
N LYS A 3 -10.18 42.78 23.82
CA LYS A 3 -9.83 41.49 23.21
C LYS A 3 -8.77 40.82 24.06
N ALA A 4 -9.02 39.61 24.51
CA ALA A 4 -8.01 38.73 25.07
C ALA A 4 -7.52 37.80 23.95
N THR A 5 -6.32 38.05 23.50
CA THR A 5 -5.52 37.15 22.67
C THR A 5 -5.01 36.01 23.57
N VAL A 6 -5.41 34.80 23.30
CA VAL A 6 -4.81 33.59 23.94
C VAL A 6 -3.76 33.07 22.97
N GLU A 7 -2.52 33.34 23.30
CA GLU A 7 -1.37 32.63 22.74
C GLU A 7 -1.33 31.23 23.36
N THR A 8 -1.65 30.24 22.56
CA THR A 8 -1.41 28.83 22.89
C THR A 8 -0.02 28.48 22.39
N GLU A 9 0.97 28.62 23.27
CA GLU A 9 2.29 28.03 23.06
C GLU A 9 2.17 26.51 22.99
N ASN A 10 2.50 25.97 21.83
CA ASN A 10 2.72 24.55 21.60
C ASN A 10 3.92 24.06 22.44
N LYS A 11 3.65 23.47 23.60
CA LYS A 11 4.57 22.61 24.32
C LYS A 11 4.11 21.16 24.19
N ILE A 12 4.31 20.57 23.03
CA ILE A 12 4.44 19.11 22.88
C ILE A 12 5.92 18.81 22.63
N SER A 13 6.74 19.10 23.64
CA SER A 13 8.08 18.56 23.79
C SER A 13 7.96 17.34 24.69
N GLY A 14 7.95 16.13 24.13
CA GLY A 14 7.88 14.92 24.96
C GLY A 14 7.59 13.62 24.23
N ILE A 15 7.65 13.59 22.91
CA ILE A 15 7.84 12.32 22.21
C ILE A 15 9.33 12.26 21.90
N GLN A 16 10.09 11.76 22.89
CA GLN A 16 11.44 11.28 22.63
C GLN A 16 11.32 10.22 21.54
N SER A 17 12.06 10.41 20.46
CA SER A 17 12.27 9.40 19.43
C SER A 17 12.58 8.07 20.14
N ALA A 18 11.82 7.03 19.82
CA ALA A 18 12.07 5.68 20.32
C ALA A 18 13.32 5.10 19.61
N THR A 19 14.45 5.75 19.83
CA THR A 19 15.78 5.33 19.36
C THR A 19 16.67 4.82 20.50
N GLU A 20 16.14 4.66 21.71
CA GLU A 20 16.85 3.86 22.70
C GLU A 20 16.50 2.38 22.49
N PRO A 21 17.49 1.51 22.21
CA PRO A 21 17.28 0.07 22.20
C PRO A 21 16.68 -0.31 23.55
N CYS A 22 15.60 -1.07 23.51
CA CYS A 22 14.93 -1.57 24.71
C CYS A 22 15.98 -2.19 25.67
N ALA A 23 16.12 -1.63 26.87
CA ALA A 23 17.08 -2.10 27.87
C ALA A 23 16.90 -3.58 28.28
N SER A 24 15.82 -4.23 27.84
CA SER A 24 15.61 -5.67 27.96
C SER A 24 16.37 -6.50 26.91
N CYS A 25 16.96 -5.87 25.89
CA CYS A 25 17.78 -6.57 24.89
C CYS A 25 19.26 -6.63 25.29
N SER A 26 19.70 -5.85 26.33
CA SER A 26 21.10 -5.79 26.76
C SER A 26 21.44 -6.75 27.91
N GLY A 27 20.57 -7.66 28.29
CA GLY A 27 20.73 -8.56 29.46
C GLY A 27 20.44 -10.02 29.20
N GLY A 28 20.66 -10.53 28.00
CA GLY A 28 20.51 -11.94 27.65
C GLY A 28 21.88 -12.60 27.51
N GLU A 29 22.16 -13.63 28.31
CA GLU A 29 23.22 -14.59 28.05
C GLU A 29 23.24 -14.93 26.57
N GLU A 30 24.42 -14.90 25.92
CA GLU A 30 24.63 -15.38 24.56
C GLU A 30 24.02 -16.78 24.43
N LYS A 31 22.82 -16.85 23.91
CA LYS A 31 22.20 -18.13 23.53
C LYS A 31 22.89 -18.57 22.24
N GLU A 32 24.07 -19.19 22.40
CA GLU A 32 24.77 -19.85 21.31
C GLU A 32 23.79 -20.69 20.49
N GLY A 33 23.56 -20.31 19.23
CA GLY A 33 22.89 -21.13 18.22
C GLY A 33 21.58 -20.65 17.65
N ARG A 34 20.93 -19.58 18.16
CA ARG A 34 19.68 -19.08 17.55
C ARG A 34 19.97 -17.98 16.55
N ARG A 35 19.47 -18.13 15.32
CA ARG A 35 19.63 -17.17 14.22
C ARG A 35 18.29 -16.99 13.50
N ALA A 36 18.07 -15.80 12.90
CA ALA A 36 16.98 -15.61 11.98
C ALA A 36 17.12 -16.56 10.78
N PHE A 37 16.03 -17.20 10.41
CA PHE A 37 15.99 -18.07 9.24
C PHE A 37 16.08 -17.22 7.98
N CYS A 38 16.97 -17.57 7.09
CA CYS A 38 17.06 -16.99 5.76
C CYS A 38 17.57 -18.04 4.78
N LEU A 39 17.33 -17.78 3.51
CA LEU A 39 17.92 -18.50 2.39
C LEU A 39 18.57 -17.48 1.45
N THR A 40 19.66 -17.86 0.82
CA THR A 40 20.25 -17.07 -0.25
C THR A 40 19.41 -17.18 -1.53
N ALA A 41 19.55 -16.22 -2.44
CA ALA A 41 18.88 -16.27 -3.73
C ALA A 41 19.25 -17.56 -4.51
N GLU A 42 20.49 -18.02 -4.41
CA GLU A 42 20.92 -19.27 -5.04
C GLU A 42 20.25 -20.50 -4.43
N GLU A 43 20.17 -20.57 -3.09
CA GLU A 43 19.51 -21.67 -2.38
C GLU A 43 18.02 -21.75 -2.71
N LEU A 44 17.32 -20.60 -2.76
CA LEU A 44 15.92 -20.52 -3.15
C LEU A 44 15.68 -21.02 -4.57
N VAL A 45 16.55 -20.66 -5.51
CA VAL A 45 16.44 -21.11 -6.91
C VAL A 45 16.77 -22.60 -7.03
N LYS A 46 17.75 -23.12 -6.29
CA LYS A 46 18.07 -24.55 -6.25
C LYS A 46 16.94 -25.38 -5.65
N ALA A 47 16.27 -24.87 -4.61
CA ALA A 47 15.10 -25.53 -4.03
C ALA A 47 13.95 -25.63 -5.03
N GLY A 48 13.77 -24.58 -5.84
CA GLY A 48 12.70 -24.47 -6.81
C GLY A 48 11.38 -23.99 -6.20
N LYS A 49 10.50 -23.45 -7.05
CA LYS A 49 9.26 -22.79 -6.63
C LYS A 49 8.35 -23.69 -5.77
N ASP A 50 8.26 -24.98 -6.11
CA ASP A 50 7.36 -25.93 -5.45
C ASP A 50 7.92 -26.53 -4.15
N ALA A 51 9.19 -26.26 -3.86
CA ALA A 51 9.90 -26.75 -2.67
C ALA A 51 10.39 -25.62 -1.77
N LEU A 52 9.82 -24.40 -1.92
CA LEU A 52 10.12 -23.29 -1.02
C LEU A 52 9.67 -23.63 0.40
N ALA A 53 10.50 -23.32 1.38
CA ALA A 53 10.16 -23.44 2.78
C ALA A 53 8.95 -22.57 3.11
N ASP A 54 8.03 -23.08 3.93
CA ASP A 54 6.81 -22.37 4.33
C ASP A 54 7.13 -20.99 4.96
N GLU A 55 8.27 -20.88 5.64
CA GLU A 55 8.76 -19.66 6.29
C GLU A 55 9.06 -18.54 5.29
N MET A 56 9.33 -18.86 4.03
CA MET A 56 9.72 -17.91 2.99
C MET A 56 8.53 -17.41 2.17
N ILE A 57 7.37 -18.04 2.30
CA ILE A 57 6.16 -17.68 1.53
C ILE A 57 5.13 -17.02 2.41
N ILE A 58 4.17 -16.35 1.77
CA ILE A 58 3.03 -15.75 2.47
C ILE A 58 2.21 -16.84 3.14
N ASN A 59 2.27 -16.90 4.48
CA ASN A 59 1.47 -17.84 5.25
C ASN A 59 0.00 -17.41 5.25
N ARG A 60 -0.89 -18.34 4.88
CA ARG A 60 -2.34 -18.11 4.85
C ARG A 60 -3.05 -18.43 6.16
N ASN A 61 -2.43 -19.24 7.01
CA ASN A 61 -3.06 -19.81 8.20
C ASN A 61 -2.60 -19.16 9.50
N LEU A 62 -1.34 -18.70 9.55
CA LEU A 62 -0.76 -18.08 10.73
C LEU A 62 -0.41 -16.63 10.45
N ILE A 63 -0.88 -15.73 11.32
CA ILE A 63 -0.49 -14.33 11.30
C ILE A 63 0.59 -14.15 12.34
N TYR A 64 1.81 -13.98 11.88
CA TYR A 64 2.94 -13.57 12.69
C TYR A 64 3.33 -12.13 12.34
N SER A 65 3.71 -11.37 13.34
CA SER A 65 4.26 -10.03 13.15
C SER A 65 5.70 -10.03 13.63
N SER A 66 6.65 -9.83 12.74
CA SER A 66 8.05 -9.67 13.07
C SER A 66 8.26 -8.45 13.99
N PRO A 67 9.39 -8.33 14.68
CA PRO A 67 9.72 -7.14 15.46
C PRO A 67 9.61 -5.85 14.66
N ALA A 68 10.06 -5.84 13.41
CA ALA A 68 9.94 -4.69 12.51
C ALA A 68 8.47 -4.33 12.23
N THR A 69 7.63 -5.31 11.92
CA THR A 69 6.20 -5.10 11.70
C THR A 69 5.51 -4.55 12.93
N LEU A 70 5.85 -5.04 14.12
CA LEU A 70 5.29 -4.55 15.38
C LEU A 70 5.75 -3.12 15.70
N ALA A 71 6.96 -2.74 15.35
CA ALA A 71 7.49 -1.40 15.57
C ALA A 71 6.79 -0.33 14.69
N PHE A 72 6.46 -0.66 13.45
CA PHE A 72 5.96 0.31 12.45
C PHE A 72 4.50 0.11 12.07
N ASN A 73 3.96 -1.10 12.20
CA ASN A 73 2.61 -1.43 11.80
C ASN A 73 1.84 -2.13 12.91
N SER A 74 0.65 -1.66 13.20
CA SER A 74 -0.31 -2.50 13.93
C SER A 74 -0.73 -3.67 13.06
N PRO A 75 -0.96 -4.87 13.60
CA PRO A 75 -1.53 -5.99 12.86
C PRO A 75 -2.79 -5.56 12.10
N GLY A 76 -2.80 -5.72 10.77
CA GLY A 76 -3.92 -5.34 9.91
C GLY A 76 -4.02 -3.85 9.55
N ALA A 77 -3.10 -2.99 10.00
CA ALA A 77 -3.04 -1.59 9.63
C ALA A 77 -1.80 -1.32 8.79
N GLN A 78 -1.88 -1.53 7.51
CA GLN A 78 -0.88 -1.02 6.57
C GLN A 78 -1.27 0.41 6.19
N GLY A 79 -0.31 1.34 6.23
CA GLY A 79 -0.34 2.72 5.80
C GLY A 79 -1.72 3.30 5.42
N PHE A 80 -2.11 3.13 4.17
CA PHE A 80 -3.38 3.61 3.66
C PHE A 80 -4.60 2.91 4.27
N GLY A 81 -4.51 1.64 4.58
CA GLY A 81 -5.53 0.84 5.26
C GLY A 81 -6.93 0.85 4.63
N VAL A 82 -7.71 -0.17 4.91
CA VAL A 82 -9.06 -0.35 4.34
C VAL A 82 -10.00 0.83 4.66
N LYS A 83 -9.86 1.41 5.85
CA LYS A 83 -10.71 2.53 6.30
C LYS A 83 -10.46 3.79 5.48
N ARG A 84 -9.21 4.16 5.29
CA ARG A 84 -8.85 5.33 4.48
C ARG A 84 -9.17 5.09 3.00
N ALA A 85 -8.95 3.86 2.51
CA ALA A 85 -9.33 3.46 1.15
C ALA A 85 -10.84 3.61 0.89
N GLY A 86 -11.69 3.23 1.85
CA GLY A 86 -13.13 3.42 1.75
C GLY A 86 -13.56 4.88 1.66
N LEU A 87 -12.73 5.81 2.12
CA LEU A 87 -12.95 7.26 2.02
C LEU A 87 -12.48 7.89 0.70
N ALA A 88 -12.01 7.09 -0.25
CA ALA A 88 -11.57 7.58 -1.56
C ALA A 88 -12.71 8.13 -2.43
N ILE A 89 -13.96 7.74 -2.17
CA ILE A 89 -15.12 8.31 -2.88
C ILE A 89 -15.37 9.73 -2.34
N PRO A 90 -15.47 10.75 -3.20
CA PRO A 90 -15.73 12.12 -2.76
C PRO A 90 -17.02 12.23 -1.95
N GLY A 91 -16.95 12.89 -0.78
CA GLY A 91 -18.06 13.08 0.14
C GLY A 91 -18.48 11.82 0.91
N SER A 92 -17.75 10.70 0.80
CA SER A 92 -18.03 9.51 1.59
C SER A 92 -17.67 9.69 3.06
N VAL A 93 -18.32 8.92 3.92
CA VAL A 93 -17.99 8.81 5.35
C VAL A 93 -17.80 7.35 5.72
N MET A 94 -17.02 7.12 6.78
CA MET A 94 -16.72 5.78 7.30
C MET A 94 -17.37 5.59 8.67
N LEU A 95 -18.13 4.52 8.82
CA LEU A 95 -18.62 4.04 10.11
C LEU A 95 -17.84 2.76 10.48
N LEU A 96 -16.96 2.84 11.45
CA LEU A 96 -16.33 1.66 12.04
C LEU A 96 -17.25 1.04 13.08
N VAL A 97 -17.49 -0.26 12.96
CA VAL A 97 -18.23 -1.06 13.95
C VAL A 97 -17.26 -2.02 14.61
N ALA A 98 -16.94 -1.80 15.89
CA ALA A 98 -15.85 -2.53 16.53
C ALA A 98 -15.96 -2.51 18.07
N PRO A 99 -15.31 -3.50 18.73
CA PRO A 99 -15.03 -3.41 20.17
C PRO A 99 -14.10 -2.25 20.51
N GLY A 100 -14.07 -1.87 21.79
CA GLY A 100 -13.34 -0.70 22.29
C GLY A 100 -11.86 -0.64 21.90
N CYS A 101 -11.15 -1.77 21.92
CA CYS A 101 -9.73 -1.84 21.56
C CYS A 101 -9.47 -1.48 20.08
N CYS A 102 -10.23 -2.06 19.16
CA CYS A 102 -10.09 -1.77 17.71
C CYS A 102 -10.55 -0.35 17.39
N GLY A 103 -11.65 0.12 18.01
CA GLY A 103 -12.19 1.45 17.81
C GLY A 103 -11.23 2.55 18.23
N ARG A 104 -10.65 2.44 19.44
CA ARG A 104 -9.71 3.44 19.97
C ARG A 104 -8.51 3.66 19.05
N ASN A 105 -7.82 2.60 18.68
CA ASN A 105 -6.63 2.72 17.84
C ASN A 105 -6.94 3.35 16.49
N THR A 106 -8.06 2.95 15.89
CA THR A 106 -8.45 3.47 14.58
C THR A 106 -8.95 4.91 14.61
N THR A 107 -9.57 5.35 15.71
CA THR A 107 -9.92 6.76 15.90
C THR A 107 -8.66 7.64 16.01
N ILE A 108 -7.65 7.20 16.77
CA ILE A 108 -6.37 7.90 16.85
C ILE A 108 -5.69 7.99 15.47
N LEU A 109 -5.69 6.88 14.71
CA LEU A 109 -5.12 6.87 13.36
C LEU A 109 -5.90 7.76 12.38
N SER A 110 -7.21 7.92 12.55
CA SER A 110 -8.00 8.83 11.71
C SER A 110 -7.64 10.30 11.95
N GLU A 111 -7.34 10.65 13.18
CA GLU A 111 -6.86 11.99 13.56
C GLU A 111 -5.48 12.27 12.96
N LEU A 112 -4.53 11.36 13.18
CA LEU A 112 -3.18 11.47 12.63
C LEU A 112 -3.17 11.49 11.08
N GLY A 113 -4.08 10.77 10.46
CA GLY A 113 -4.23 10.72 9.00
C GLY A 113 -5.06 11.86 8.39
N GLY A 114 -5.57 12.79 9.19
CA GLY A 114 -6.32 13.96 8.75
C GLY A 114 -7.68 13.66 8.12
N TYR A 115 -8.36 12.57 8.53
CA TYR A 115 -9.69 12.19 8.04
C TYR A 115 -10.71 11.92 9.15
N SER A 116 -10.45 12.39 10.36
CA SER A 116 -11.31 12.21 11.54
C SER A 116 -12.70 12.86 11.39
N ASP A 117 -12.80 13.92 10.61
CA ASP A 117 -14.07 14.60 10.28
C ASP A 117 -15.06 13.73 9.50
N ARG A 118 -14.54 12.69 8.80
CA ARG A 118 -15.31 11.73 8.01
C ARG A 118 -15.34 10.34 8.62
N PHE A 119 -14.80 10.16 9.83
CA PHE A 119 -14.66 8.87 10.49
C PHE A 119 -15.52 8.82 11.76
N PHE A 120 -16.45 7.86 11.80
CA PHE A 120 -17.37 7.62 12.93
C PHE A 120 -17.11 6.24 13.51
N TYR A 121 -17.37 6.10 14.80
CA TYR A 121 -17.13 4.86 15.51
C TYR A 121 -18.37 4.42 16.30
N LEU A 122 -18.91 3.26 15.96
CA LEU A 122 -19.95 2.57 16.74
C LEU A 122 -19.31 1.49 17.60
N MET A 123 -19.28 1.74 18.90
CA MET A 123 -18.76 0.77 19.85
C MET A 123 -19.70 -0.43 20.01
N MET A 124 -19.12 -1.65 19.94
CA MET A 124 -19.78 -2.89 20.28
C MET A 124 -19.35 -3.32 21.67
N ASP A 125 -20.31 -3.62 22.52
CA ASP A 125 -20.09 -4.26 23.81
C ASP A 125 -20.32 -5.79 23.72
N GLU A 126 -20.01 -6.51 24.79
CA GLU A 126 -20.20 -7.96 24.86
C GLU A 126 -21.67 -8.37 24.67
N THR A 127 -22.60 -7.56 25.17
CA THR A 127 -24.03 -7.81 25.00
C THR A 127 -24.46 -7.67 23.55
N ASP A 128 -23.89 -6.70 22.82
CA ASP A 128 -24.13 -6.51 21.40
C ASP A 128 -23.67 -7.73 20.60
N ILE A 129 -22.49 -8.27 20.94
CA ILE A 129 -21.92 -9.45 20.30
C ILE A 129 -22.80 -10.69 20.55
N VAL A 130 -23.11 -10.97 21.81
CA VAL A 130 -23.86 -12.18 22.19
C VAL A 130 -25.29 -12.15 21.66
N THR A 131 -25.96 -11.01 21.67
CA THR A 131 -27.37 -10.88 21.28
C THR A 131 -27.58 -10.47 19.82
N GLY A 132 -26.51 -10.12 19.09
CA GLY A 132 -26.61 -9.55 17.74
C GLY A 132 -27.28 -8.18 17.70
N ARG A 133 -27.35 -7.46 18.83
CA ARG A 133 -28.03 -6.15 18.94
C ARG A 133 -27.36 -5.09 18.05
N HIS A 134 -26.03 -5.19 17.84
CA HIS A 134 -25.30 -4.28 16.95
C HIS A 134 -25.88 -4.23 15.53
N LEU A 135 -26.44 -5.33 15.01
CA LEU A 135 -27.08 -5.38 13.69
C LEU A 135 -28.29 -4.42 13.56
N LYS A 136 -28.92 -4.08 14.69
CA LYS A 136 -29.99 -3.08 14.74
C LYS A 136 -29.43 -1.68 14.97
N LYS A 137 -28.33 -1.56 15.72
CA LYS A 137 -27.66 -0.27 15.98
C LYS A 137 -27.02 0.31 14.74
N ILE A 138 -26.49 -0.53 13.83
CA ILE A 138 -25.78 -0.05 12.62
C ILE A 138 -26.67 0.83 11.74
N PRO A 139 -27.87 0.45 11.30
CA PRO A 139 -28.74 1.32 10.53
C PRO A 139 -29.14 2.59 11.27
N GLN A 140 -29.31 2.55 12.60
CA GLN A 140 -29.58 3.73 13.42
C GLN A 140 -28.40 4.69 13.44
N ALA A 141 -27.17 4.18 13.63
CA ALA A 141 -25.97 4.98 13.59
C ALA A 141 -25.73 5.64 12.20
N VAL A 142 -26.05 4.94 11.12
CA VAL A 142 -26.01 5.53 9.77
C VAL A 142 -27.02 6.67 9.63
N GLN A 143 -28.24 6.52 10.18
CA GLN A 143 -29.23 7.59 10.20
C GLN A 143 -28.74 8.77 11.04
N GLU A 144 -28.17 8.53 12.22
CA GLU A 144 -27.62 9.58 13.08
C GLU A 144 -26.50 10.36 12.38
N ILE A 145 -25.57 9.68 11.69
CA ILE A 145 -24.52 10.31 10.89
C ILE A 145 -25.14 11.21 9.79
N TYR A 146 -26.14 10.67 9.09
CA TYR A 146 -26.81 11.40 8.01
C TYR A 146 -27.51 12.66 8.54
N ASP A 147 -28.18 12.56 9.69
CA ASP A 147 -28.88 13.70 10.29
C ASP A 147 -27.92 14.73 10.88
N PHE A 148 -26.85 14.27 11.52
CA PHE A 148 -25.84 15.12 12.17
C PHE A 148 -25.06 15.99 11.20
N ARG A 149 -24.72 15.48 10.02
CA ARG A 149 -23.88 16.22 9.06
C ARG A 149 -24.70 17.28 8.32
N GLU A 150 -24.15 18.52 8.30
CA GLU A 150 -24.70 19.62 7.48
C GLU A 150 -24.60 19.25 5.99
N GLU A 151 -23.40 18.91 5.52
CA GLU A 151 -23.18 18.34 4.19
C GLU A 151 -23.48 16.86 4.24
N LYS A 152 -24.56 16.45 3.57
CA LYS A 152 -24.99 15.06 3.56
C LYS A 152 -23.95 14.18 2.85
N PRO A 153 -23.59 13.02 3.44
CA PRO A 153 -22.63 12.13 2.81
C PRO A 153 -23.16 11.59 1.49
N THR A 154 -22.27 11.41 0.53
CA THR A 154 -22.60 10.80 -0.76
C THR A 154 -22.69 9.27 -0.67
N VAL A 155 -21.90 8.69 0.22
CA VAL A 155 -21.82 7.24 0.49
C VAL A 155 -21.45 7.04 1.94
N VAL A 156 -22.03 6.03 2.59
CA VAL A 156 -21.57 5.54 3.89
C VAL A 156 -20.85 4.21 3.70
N MET A 157 -19.60 4.15 4.14
CA MET A 157 -18.81 2.91 4.18
C MET A 157 -18.90 2.32 5.59
N ILE A 158 -19.38 1.09 5.73
CA ILE A 158 -19.44 0.42 7.04
C ILE A 158 -18.26 -0.53 7.14
N CYS A 159 -17.30 -0.19 8.00
CA CYS A 159 -16.13 -1.02 8.26
C CYS A 159 -16.40 -1.95 9.45
N ILE A 160 -16.27 -3.24 9.23
CA ILE A 160 -16.35 -4.26 10.28
C ILE A 160 -14.99 -4.88 10.57
N THR A 161 -14.84 -5.40 11.77
CA THR A 161 -13.63 -6.06 12.25
C THR A 161 -13.72 -7.58 12.21
N CYS A 162 -12.71 -8.24 12.76
CA CYS A 162 -12.67 -9.71 12.88
C CYS A 162 -13.86 -10.28 13.64
N VAL A 163 -14.46 -9.53 14.57
CA VAL A 163 -15.61 -10.00 15.38
C VAL A 163 -16.80 -10.34 14.48
N ASP A 164 -17.22 -9.41 13.63
CA ASP A 164 -18.32 -9.67 12.71
C ASP A 164 -17.99 -10.75 11.67
N ALA A 165 -16.73 -10.84 11.28
CA ALA A 165 -16.26 -11.89 10.39
C ALA A 165 -16.39 -13.28 11.02
N LEU A 166 -16.07 -13.40 12.32
CA LEU A 166 -16.22 -14.64 13.09
C LEU A 166 -17.70 -15.00 13.37
N LEU A 167 -18.53 -13.96 13.56
CA LEU A 167 -19.97 -14.14 13.76
C LEU A 167 -20.71 -14.51 12.46
N GLY A 168 -20.05 -14.43 11.31
CA GLY A 168 -20.68 -14.69 10.02
C GLY A 168 -21.76 -13.66 9.66
N THR A 169 -21.58 -12.41 10.09
CA THR A 169 -22.54 -11.33 9.86
C THR A 169 -22.75 -11.08 8.36
N ASP A 170 -24.01 -11.13 7.93
CA ASP A 170 -24.42 -10.74 6.57
C ASP A 170 -24.45 -9.21 6.45
N MET A 171 -23.26 -8.62 6.17
CA MET A 171 -23.09 -7.18 6.05
C MET A 171 -23.81 -6.58 4.85
N GLU A 172 -23.97 -7.30 3.78
CA GLU A 172 -24.71 -6.81 2.60
C GLU A 172 -26.16 -6.54 2.95
N ARG A 173 -26.78 -7.45 3.72
CA ARG A 173 -28.13 -7.25 4.23
C ARG A 173 -28.23 -6.07 5.20
N VAL A 174 -27.23 -5.88 6.08
CA VAL A 174 -27.19 -4.76 7.01
C VAL A 174 -27.03 -3.42 6.25
N CYS A 175 -26.10 -3.37 5.31
CA CYS A 175 -25.91 -2.18 4.45
C CYS A 175 -27.18 -1.83 3.66
N LYS A 176 -27.87 -2.84 3.10
CA LYS A 176 -29.13 -2.63 2.39
C LYS A 176 -30.20 -1.98 3.28
N LYS A 177 -30.36 -2.47 4.53
CA LYS A 177 -31.30 -1.86 5.48
C LYS A 177 -30.94 -0.43 5.84
N ALA A 178 -29.64 -0.15 6.03
CA ALA A 178 -29.17 1.20 6.30
C ALA A 178 -29.39 2.12 5.10
N GLN A 179 -29.15 1.64 3.89
CA GLN A 179 -29.40 2.37 2.65
C GLN A 179 -30.89 2.70 2.49
N GLU A 180 -31.79 1.78 2.78
CA GLU A 180 -33.25 1.99 2.73
C GLU A 180 -33.71 3.10 3.71
N ALA A 181 -33.02 3.25 4.85
CA ALA A 181 -33.33 4.28 5.84
C ALA A 181 -32.91 5.69 5.38
N VAL A 182 -31.71 5.83 4.82
CA VAL A 182 -31.13 7.17 4.50
C VAL A 182 -31.24 7.56 3.03
N GLY A 183 -31.56 6.63 2.13
CA GLY A 183 -31.74 6.91 0.71
C GLY A 183 -30.44 7.14 -0.08
N ILE A 184 -29.26 6.93 0.52
CA ILE A 184 -27.96 7.02 -0.13
C ILE A 184 -27.24 5.67 -0.11
N PRO A 185 -26.26 5.40 -1.00
CA PRO A 185 -25.52 4.16 -0.98
C PRO A 185 -24.82 3.89 0.34
N VAL A 186 -24.94 2.64 0.82
CA VAL A 186 -24.25 2.14 2.01
C VAL A 186 -23.53 0.85 1.63
N LEU A 187 -22.21 0.83 1.79
CA LEU A 187 -21.37 -0.26 1.32
C LEU A 187 -20.56 -0.90 2.45
N PRO A 188 -20.33 -2.22 2.38
CA PRO A 188 -19.48 -2.90 3.34
C PRO A 188 -18.00 -2.66 3.02
N CYS A 189 -17.20 -2.56 4.08
CA CYS A 189 -15.77 -2.44 4.07
C CYS A 189 -15.20 -3.42 5.10
N TYR A 190 -14.52 -4.46 4.66
CA TYR A 190 -14.09 -5.54 5.54
C TYR A 190 -12.65 -5.33 6.03
N MET A 191 -12.46 -5.32 7.34
CA MET A 191 -11.15 -5.27 7.98
C MET A 191 -10.98 -6.50 8.88
N TYR A 192 -10.75 -7.65 8.27
CA TYR A 192 -10.51 -8.89 9.00
C TYR A 192 -9.07 -9.38 8.77
N ALA A 193 -8.24 -9.26 9.78
CA ALA A 193 -6.87 -9.76 9.74
C ALA A 193 -6.79 -11.27 10.04
N LEU A 194 -7.70 -11.78 10.89
CA LEU A 194 -7.60 -13.13 11.48
C LEU A 194 -8.34 -14.23 10.69
N THR A 195 -9.17 -13.89 9.73
CA THR A 195 -10.00 -14.86 9.00
C THR A 195 -9.83 -14.71 7.50
N ARG A 196 -8.70 -15.17 6.99
CA ARG A 196 -8.35 -15.03 5.57
C ARG A 196 -8.82 -16.19 4.69
N GLU A 197 -9.06 -17.36 5.29
CA GLU A 197 -9.40 -18.56 4.55
C GLU A 197 -10.66 -18.40 3.69
N GLY A 198 -10.53 -18.67 2.40
CA GLY A 198 -11.62 -18.55 1.43
C GLY A 198 -12.11 -17.14 1.14
N ARG A 199 -11.45 -16.09 1.66
CA ARG A 199 -11.85 -14.68 1.48
C ARG A 199 -10.82 -13.90 0.70
N LYS A 200 -11.29 -12.88 -0.05
CA LYS A 200 -10.40 -11.92 -0.72
C LYS A 200 -9.68 -11.07 0.32
N PRO A 201 -8.43 -10.67 0.06
CA PRO A 201 -7.76 -9.70 0.91
C PRO A 201 -8.61 -8.43 1.09
N PRO A 202 -8.60 -7.80 2.29
CA PRO A 202 -9.40 -6.60 2.57
C PRO A 202 -9.22 -5.47 1.55
N MET A 203 -7.99 -5.21 1.12
CA MET A 203 -7.69 -4.16 0.14
C MET A 203 -8.23 -4.47 -1.26
N VAL A 204 -8.26 -5.74 -1.65
CA VAL A 204 -8.92 -6.17 -2.91
C VAL A 204 -10.43 -5.97 -2.81
N HIS A 205 -11.02 -6.33 -1.66
CA HIS A 205 -12.47 -6.20 -1.47
C HIS A 205 -12.92 -4.74 -1.47
N VAL A 206 -12.22 -3.84 -0.75
CA VAL A 206 -12.61 -2.42 -0.71
C VAL A 206 -12.53 -1.77 -2.09
N ARG A 207 -11.55 -2.16 -2.94
CA ARG A 207 -11.50 -1.69 -4.33
C ARG A 207 -12.75 -2.11 -5.12
N GLN A 208 -13.21 -3.36 -4.95
CA GLN A 208 -14.46 -3.79 -5.58
C GLN A 208 -15.67 -3.00 -5.04
N SER A 209 -15.76 -2.80 -3.73
CA SER A 209 -16.86 -2.07 -3.10
C SER A 209 -16.96 -0.63 -3.61
N ILE A 210 -15.85 0.11 -3.63
CA ILE A 210 -15.88 1.51 -4.08
C ILE A 210 -16.23 1.65 -5.57
N TYR A 211 -15.86 0.73 -6.44
CA TYR A 211 -16.21 0.79 -7.85
C TYR A 211 -17.56 0.13 -8.18
N SER A 212 -18.21 -0.51 -7.20
CA SER A 212 -19.53 -1.16 -7.40
C SER A 212 -20.66 -0.16 -7.68
N LEU A 213 -20.51 1.10 -7.27
CA LEU A 213 -21.49 2.16 -7.49
C LEU A 213 -21.50 2.71 -8.92
N LEU A 214 -20.47 2.41 -9.71
CA LEU A 214 -20.44 2.83 -11.11
C LEU A 214 -21.54 2.12 -11.91
N ALA A 215 -22.46 2.89 -12.45
CA ALA A 215 -23.57 2.41 -13.30
C ALA A 215 -23.26 2.64 -14.79
N PRO A 216 -23.87 1.88 -15.73
CA PRO A 216 -23.64 2.05 -17.14
C PRO A 216 -23.91 3.49 -17.61
N ARG A 217 -22.95 4.09 -18.30
CA ARG A 217 -23.01 5.41 -18.94
C ARG A 217 -22.54 5.34 -20.38
N LYS A 218 -22.86 6.37 -21.17
CA LYS A 218 -22.37 6.49 -22.55
C LYS A 218 -20.84 6.64 -22.54
N LYS A 219 -20.16 5.72 -23.19
CA LYS A 219 -18.71 5.73 -23.26
C LYS A 219 -18.17 6.90 -24.09
N LYS A 220 -17.03 7.42 -23.66
CA LYS A 220 -16.24 8.45 -24.34
C LYS A 220 -14.90 7.84 -24.77
N SER A 221 -14.68 7.72 -26.07
CA SER A 221 -13.48 7.11 -26.64
C SER A 221 -12.17 7.75 -26.21
N THR A 222 -12.21 8.98 -25.72
CA THR A 222 -11.04 9.76 -25.25
C THR A 222 -10.91 9.82 -23.74
N SER A 223 -11.62 8.97 -23.00
CA SER A 223 -11.59 8.92 -21.54
C SER A 223 -11.00 7.60 -21.04
N VAL A 224 -10.09 7.67 -20.08
CA VAL A 224 -9.38 6.54 -19.47
C VAL A 224 -9.38 6.70 -17.95
N ASN A 225 -9.51 5.59 -17.23
CA ASN A 225 -9.29 5.59 -15.79
C ASN A 225 -7.97 4.91 -15.44
N LEU A 226 -7.29 5.43 -14.43
CA LEU A 226 -6.19 4.77 -13.74
C LEU A 226 -6.76 4.12 -12.47
N LEU A 227 -6.65 2.80 -12.37
CA LEU A 227 -7.18 2.02 -11.25
C LEU A 227 -6.03 1.38 -10.46
N GLY A 228 -6.17 1.33 -9.16
CA GLY A 228 -5.25 0.59 -8.31
C GLY A 228 -4.87 1.36 -7.06
N HIS A 229 -4.47 2.59 -7.21
CA HIS A 229 -4.07 3.43 -6.09
C HIS A 229 -5.24 4.28 -5.56
N PHE A 230 -5.18 4.62 -4.27
CA PHE A 230 -6.11 5.55 -3.61
C PHE A 230 -5.52 6.94 -3.44
N ALA A 231 -4.23 7.08 -3.67
CA ALA A 231 -3.52 8.34 -3.82
C ALA A 231 -3.11 8.53 -5.28
N PRO A 232 -2.86 9.76 -5.74
CA PRO A 232 -2.52 10.03 -7.14
C PRO A 232 -1.12 9.52 -7.48
N LEU A 233 -0.87 9.32 -8.76
CA LEU A 233 0.50 9.24 -9.25
C LEU A 233 1.20 10.59 -9.08
N VAL A 234 2.55 10.57 -9.04
CA VAL A 234 3.35 11.80 -9.08
C VAL A 234 2.97 12.64 -10.29
N ASP A 235 2.91 13.97 -10.11
CA ASP A 235 2.36 14.88 -11.13
C ASP A 235 3.18 14.90 -12.43
N ASP A 236 4.48 14.65 -12.36
CA ASP A 236 5.40 14.57 -13.48
C ASP A 236 5.53 13.16 -14.08
N CYS A 237 4.60 12.24 -13.76
CA CYS A 237 4.57 10.91 -14.36
C CYS A 237 4.29 11.02 -15.86
N GLU A 238 5.21 10.49 -16.65
CA GLU A 238 5.13 10.51 -18.11
C GLU A 238 3.89 9.78 -18.66
N LEU A 239 3.29 8.89 -17.89
CA LEU A 239 2.07 8.17 -18.31
C LEU A 239 0.94 9.13 -18.68
N TYR A 240 0.82 10.28 -18.01
CA TYR A 240 -0.16 11.29 -18.37
C TYR A 240 0.08 11.85 -19.77
N ASP A 241 1.33 12.16 -20.10
CA ASP A 241 1.67 12.71 -21.41
C ASP A 241 1.59 11.66 -22.51
N LEU A 242 2.01 10.43 -22.25
CA LEU A 242 1.87 9.31 -23.17
C LEU A 242 0.40 9.03 -23.51
N LEU A 243 -0.49 9.09 -22.53
CA LEU A 243 -1.92 8.98 -22.76
C LEU A 243 -2.47 10.14 -23.58
N ARG A 244 -2.00 11.38 -23.35
CA ARG A 244 -2.38 12.54 -24.17
C ARG A 244 -1.88 12.41 -25.60
N GLN A 245 -0.65 11.92 -25.84
CA GLN A 245 -0.14 11.58 -27.17
C GLN A 245 -1.04 10.53 -27.88
N ALA A 246 -1.59 9.59 -27.11
CA ALA A 246 -2.55 8.59 -27.61
C ALA A 246 -3.96 9.16 -27.89
N GLY A 247 -4.17 10.48 -27.73
CA GLY A 247 -5.46 11.13 -27.96
C GLY A 247 -6.43 11.06 -26.78
N VAL A 248 -5.99 10.62 -25.60
CA VAL A 248 -6.78 10.66 -24.38
C VAL A 248 -6.92 12.12 -23.91
N LYS A 249 -8.16 12.56 -23.77
CA LYS A 249 -8.48 13.93 -23.30
C LYS A 249 -8.81 13.99 -21.82
N LYS A 250 -9.31 12.89 -21.27
CA LYS A 250 -9.72 12.82 -19.87
C LYS A 250 -9.14 11.57 -19.20
N ILE A 251 -8.25 11.80 -18.26
CA ILE A 251 -7.65 10.78 -17.41
C ILE A 251 -8.27 10.95 -16.03
N ARG A 252 -8.78 9.87 -15.43
CA ARG A 252 -9.40 9.90 -14.10
C ARG A 252 -8.71 8.93 -13.17
N GLU A 253 -8.38 9.44 -12.01
CA GLU A 253 -7.99 8.70 -10.81
C GLU A 253 -9.01 8.99 -9.73
N ILE A 254 -9.40 8.01 -8.94
CA ILE A 254 -10.37 8.23 -7.86
C ILE A 254 -9.87 9.29 -6.87
N SER A 255 -8.57 9.31 -6.59
CA SER A 255 -7.89 10.26 -5.71
C SER A 255 -7.92 11.72 -6.20
N ARG A 256 -8.17 11.94 -7.50
CA ARG A 256 -8.26 13.27 -8.14
C ARG A 256 -9.69 13.68 -8.46
N CYS A 257 -10.68 12.85 -8.11
CA CYS A 257 -12.08 13.23 -8.28
C CYS A 257 -12.48 14.21 -7.18
N GLU A 258 -12.88 15.41 -7.56
CA GLU A 258 -13.29 16.48 -6.63
C GLU A 258 -14.76 16.36 -6.21
N SER A 259 -15.58 15.68 -6.99
CA SER A 259 -17.01 15.50 -6.73
C SER A 259 -17.47 14.06 -6.95
N TYR A 260 -18.59 13.72 -6.30
CA TYR A 260 -19.24 12.43 -6.49
C TYR A 260 -19.68 12.19 -7.95
N GLU A 261 -20.13 13.24 -8.65
CA GLU A 261 -20.49 13.13 -10.07
C GLU A 261 -19.26 12.88 -10.95
N GLU A 262 -18.12 13.48 -10.62
CA GLU A 262 -16.88 13.19 -11.32
C GLU A 262 -16.44 11.74 -11.12
N TYR A 263 -16.53 11.22 -9.89
CA TYR A 263 -16.30 9.81 -9.60
C TYR A 263 -17.27 8.92 -10.42
N LEU A 264 -18.57 9.20 -10.42
CA LEU A 264 -19.53 8.42 -11.21
C LEU A 264 -19.24 8.45 -12.72
N SER A 265 -18.64 9.54 -13.21
CA SER A 265 -18.24 9.69 -14.60
C SER A 265 -17.06 8.78 -15.02
N MET A 266 -16.42 8.07 -14.07
CA MET A 266 -15.46 6.99 -14.37
C MET A 266 -16.12 5.87 -15.21
N ALA A 267 -17.43 5.69 -15.09
CA ALA A 267 -18.21 4.75 -15.90
C ALA A 267 -18.25 5.10 -17.41
N GLU A 268 -17.80 6.29 -17.81
CA GLU A 268 -17.74 6.73 -19.21
C GLU A 268 -16.43 6.34 -19.92
N ALA A 269 -15.47 5.74 -19.21
CA ALA A 269 -14.16 5.43 -19.76
C ALA A 269 -14.23 4.44 -20.93
N ASN A 270 -13.33 4.62 -21.88
CA ASN A 270 -13.12 3.70 -23.00
C ASN A 270 -12.45 2.41 -22.54
N PHE A 271 -11.43 2.55 -21.67
CA PHE A 271 -10.77 1.44 -21.01
C PHE A 271 -10.19 1.90 -19.65
N ASN A 272 -9.78 0.92 -18.84
CA ASN A 272 -9.10 1.14 -17.57
C ASN A 272 -7.64 0.70 -17.68
N LEU A 273 -6.73 1.47 -17.08
CA LEU A 273 -5.37 1.02 -16.79
C LEU A 273 -5.32 0.56 -15.33
N VAL A 274 -4.93 -0.67 -15.11
CA VAL A 274 -4.71 -1.26 -13.79
C VAL A 274 -3.24 -1.10 -13.44
N LEU A 275 -2.95 -0.28 -12.42
CA LEU A 275 -1.59 0.07 -12.01
C LEU A 275 -1.13 -0.71 -10.76
N ASP A 276 -2.06 -1.41 -10.13
CA ASP A 276 -1.81 -2.25 -8.96
C ASP A 276 -2.56 -3.58 -9.12
N PRO A 277 -1.87 -4.73 -8.99
CA PRO A 277 -2.47 -6.06 -9.13
C PRO A 277 -3.70 -6.30 -8.23
N GLU A 278 -3.80 -5.66 -7.08
CA GLU A 278 -4.97 -5.76 -6.19
C GLU A 278 -6.26 -5.19 -6.81
N ALA A 279 -6.14 -4.35 -7.85
CA ALA A 279 -7.29 -3.81 -8.57
C ALA A 279 -7.84 -4.73 -9.67
N ARG A 280 -7.17 -5.84 -9.99
CA ARG A 280 -7.60 -6.77 -11.06
C ARG A 280 -9.05 -7.24 -10.89
N TYR A 281 -9.43 -7.59 -9.65
CA TYR A 281 -10.80 -8.02 -9.36
C TYR A 281 -11.83 -6.90 -9.58
N ALA A 282 -11.50 -5.68 -9.20
CA ALA A 282 -12.36 -4.52 -9.44
C ALA A 282 -12.47 -4.21 -10.94
N ALA A 283 -11.36 -4.24 -11.67
CA ALA A 283 -11.32 -4.02 -13.12
C ALA A 283 -12.12 -5.08 -13.88
N GLU A 284 -12.02 -6.35 -13.47
CA GLU A 284 -12.78 -7.44 -14.07
C GLU A 284 -14.29 -7.32 -13.78
N ASP A 285 -14.66 -6.89 -12.58
CA ASP A 285 -16.05 -6.59 -12.24
C ASP A 285 -16.60 -5.43 -13.10
N ILE A 286 -15.84 -4.33 -13.24
CA ILE A 286 -16.17 -3.22 -14.11
C ILE A 286 -16.34 -3.71 -15.56
N ARG A 287 -15.42 -4.56 -16.05
CA ARG A 287 -15.52 -5.14 -17.40
C ARG A 287 -16.83 -5.90 -17.60
N LYS A 288 -17.21 -6.76 -16.64
CA LYS A 288 -18.44 -7.56 -16.71
C LYS A 288 -19.71 -6.71 -16.65
N ARG A 289 -19.77 -5.73 -15.74
CA ARG A 289 -20.98 -4.92 -15.51
C ARG A 289 -21.13 -3.77 -16.51
N LEU A 290 -20.02 -3.12 -16.86
CA LEU A 290 -20.02 -1.89 -17.64
C LEU A 290 -19.44 -2.09 -19.05
N ASN A 291 -18.92 -3.28 -19.37
CA ASN A 291 -18.24 -3.57 -20.63
C ASN A 291 -17.05 -2.60 -20.90
N ILE A 292 -16.29 -2.20 -19.87
CA ILE A 292 -15.07 -1.39 -19.99
C ILE A 292 -13.88 -2.33 -19.89
N PRO A 293 -13.11 -2.56 -20.96
CA PRO A 293 -11.93 -3.42 -20.93
C PRO A 293 -10.83 -2.79 -20.08
N TRP A 294 -9.84 -3.59 -19.71
CA TRP A 294 -8.69 -3.11 -18.94
C TRP A 294 -7.38 -3.69 -19.45
N ILE A 295 -6.31 -2.93 -19.23
CA ILE A 295 -4.92 -3.29 -19.53
C ILE A 295 -4.13 -3.04 -18.22
N GLU A 296 -3.20 -3.93 -17.90
CA GLU A 296 -2.36 -3.79 -16.72
C GLU A 296 -1.00 -3.22 -17.10
N LEU A 297 -0.57 -2.22 -16.35
CA LEU A 297 0.79 -1.68 -16.34
C LEU A 297 1.36 -1.84 -14.94
N THR A 298 2.46 -2.57 -14.81
CA THR A 298 3.09 -2.85 -13.53
C THR A 298 4.06 -1.73 -13.16
N ARG A 299 4.17 -1.39 -11.89
CA ARG A 299 5.26 -0.54 -11.39
C ARG A 299 6.58 -1.28 -11.52
N LEU A 300 7.55 -0.64 -12.16
CA LEU A 300 8.88 -1.19 -12.44
C LEU A 300 9.92 -0.11 -12.20
N TYR A 301 11.13 -0.55 -11.79
CA TYR A 301 12.30 0.32 -11.62
C TYR A 301 13.37 0.06 -12.70
N GLN A 302 13.22 -0.95 -13.54
CA GLN A 302 14.10 -1.26 -14.65
C GLN A 302 13.69 -0.49 -15.91
N THR A 303 14.46 0.51 -16.35
CA THR A 303 14.12 1.40 -17.47
C THR A 303 13.84 0.68 -18.78
N ASP A 304 14.57 -0.39 -19.10
CA ASP A 304 14.32 -1.22 -20.29
C ASP A 304 13.00 -1.99 -20.22
N LYS A 305 12.57 -2.36 -19.02
CA LYS A 305 11.28 -3.04 -18.80
C LYS A 305 10.12 -2.07 -18.88
N ILE A 306 10.30 -0.86 -18.38
CA ILE A 306 9.33 0.24 -18.52
C ILE A 306 9.13 0.54 -20.02
N ALA A 307 10.23 0.71 -20.79
CA ALA A 307 10.16 0.93 -22.23
C ALA A 307 9.37 -0.18 -22.94
N ARG A 308 9.70 -1.43 -22.63
CA ARG A 308 9.02 -2.58 -23.23
C ARG A 308 7.53 -2.62 -22.86
N GLN A 309 7.18 -2.26 -21.63
CA GLN A 309 5.80 -2.18 -21.17
C GLN A 309 5.01 -1.13 -21.96
N TYR A 310 5.58 0.07 -22.16
CA TYR A 310 4.95 1.14 -22.93
C TYR A 310 4.84 0.80 -24.43
N GLU A 311 5.85 0.14 -25.01
CA GLU A 311 5.79 -0.38 -26.36
C GLU A 311 4.61 -1.36 -26.56
N LEU A 312 4.48 -2.33 -25.64
CA LEU A 312 3.39 -3.31 -25.67
C LEU A 312 2.02 -2.65 -25.46
N PHE A 313 1.95 -1.68 -24.56
CA PHE A 313 0.73 -0.92 -24.33
C PHE A 313 0.33 -0.11 -25.56
N ALA A 314 1.26 0.62 -26.18
CA ALA A 314 1.02 1.37 -27.41
C ALA A 314 0.52 0.46 -28.55
N ALA A 315 1.16 -0.71 -28.71
CA ALA A 315 0.74 -1.72 -29.68
C ALA A 315 -0.68 -2.25 -29.39
N ALA A 316 -1.00 -2.51 -28.12
CA ALA A 316 -2.31 -3.05 -27.73
C ALA A 316 -3.46 -2.08 -28.03
N ILE A 317 -3.23 -0.76 -27.93
CA ILE A 317 -4.24 0.26 -28.24
C ILE A 317 -4.11 0.83 -29.66
N GLY A 318 -3.15 0.35 -30.45
CA GLY A 318 -2.98 0.71 -31.87
C GLY A 318 -2.47 2.13 -32.11
N VAL A 319 -1.64 2.68 -31.20
CA VAL A 319 -1.07 4.04 -31.31
C VAL A 319 0.45 4.00 -31.27
N LYS A 320 1.07 5.13 -31.61
CA LYS A 320 2.49 5.36 -31.39
C LYS A 320 2.64 6.29 -30.20
N MET A 321 3.57 5.97 -29.33
CA MET A 321 3.99 6.80 -28.20
C MET A 321 5.49 6.99 -28.28
N ASP A 322 5.96 8.17 -27.90
CA ASP A 322 7.39 8.45 -27.78
C ASP A 322 7.71 8.72 -26.32
N ASP A 323 8.38 7.76 -25.70
CA ASP A 323 8.84 7.81 -24.32
C ASP A 323 10.36 8.04 -24.20
N SER A 324 11.05 8.25 -25.32
CA SER A 324 12.52 8.28 -25.40
C SER A 324 13.15 9.35 -24.50
N ALA A 325 12.56 10.55 -24.44
CA ALA A 325 13.05 11.63 -23.59
C ALA A 325 12.94 11.31 -22.09
N TYR A 326 11.84 10.71 -21.67
CA TYR A 326 11.61 10.31 -20.27
C TYR A 326 12.55 9.18 -19.85
N ARG A 327 12.74 8.22 -20.76
CA ARG A 327 13.70 7.14 -20.57
C ARG A 327 15.12 7.67 -20.40
N ALA A 328 15.55 8.57 -21.28
CA ALA A 328 16.89 9.17 -21.21
C ALA A 328 17.11 9.92 -19.89
N GLN A 329 16.09 10.66 -19.40
CA GLN A 329 16.17 11.34 -18.10
C GLN A 329 16.31 10.36 -16.94
N ALA A 330 15.57 9.24 -16.94
CA ALA A 330 15.67 8.24 -15.91
C ALA A 330 17.03 7.52 -15.94
N GLU A 331 17.53 7.17 -17.13
CA GLU A 331 18.86 6.55 -17.30
C GLU A 331 19.98 7.51 -16.87
N ALA A 332 19.84 8.82 -17.13
CA ALA A 332 20.78 9.83 -16.65
C ALA A 332 20.77 9.93 -15.12
N ALA A 333 19.60 9.98 -14.48
CA ALA A 333 19.49 10.02 -13.01
C ALA A 333 20.16 8.81 -12.34
N VAL A 334 19.99 7.61 -12.91
CA VAL A 334 20.69 6.40 -12.44
C VAL A 334 22.22 6.55 -12.60
N ALA A 335 22.68 7.02 -13.74
CA ALA A 335 24.11 7.18 -14.03
C ALA A 335 24.77 8.21 -13.11
N ASP A 336 24.12 9.35 -12.91
CA ASP A 336 24.61 10.45 -12.07
C ASP A 336 24.69 9.99 -10.60
N PHE A 337 23.65 9.34 -10.10
CA PHE A 337 23.64 8.79 -8.74
C PHE A 337 24.76 7.75 -8.55
N LYS A 338 24.92 6.82 -9.52
CA LYS A 338 25.98 5.81 -9.46
C LYS A 338 27.39 6.45 -9.51
N ALA A 339 27.59 7.51 -10.28
CA ALA A 339 28.87 8.20 -10.35
C ALA A 339 29.20 8.91 -9.03
N LYS A 340 28.18 9.46 -8.36
CA LYS A 340 28.34 10.16 -7.08
C LYS A 340 28.53 9.19 -5.91
N TYR A 341 27.86 8.05 -5.92
CA TYR A 341 27.87 7.05 -4.85
C TYR A 341 28.23 5.66 -5.37
N PRO A 342 29.48 5.43 -5.78
CA PRO A 342 29.90 4.14 -6.31
C PRO A 342 29.95 3.08 -5.20
N GLY A 343 29.48 1.88 -5.50
CA GLY A 343 29.64 0.71 -4.63
C GLY A 343 28.70 0.60 -3.44
N LEU A 344 27.62 1.41 -3.40
CA LEU A 344 26.62 1.31 -2.33
C LEU A 344 25.98 -0.08 -2.26
N THR A 345 25.74 -0.51 -1.02
CA THR A 345 25.02 -1.72 -0.67
C THR A 345 23.66 -1.40 -0.08
N PHE A 346 22.60 -1.98 -0.63
CA PHE A 346 21.22 -1.80 -0.23
C PHE A 346 20.71 -3.01 0.56
N SER A 347 19.84 -2.74 1.54
CA SER A 347 18.91 -3.71 2.11
C SER A 347 17.48 -3.24 1.89
N ILE A 348 16.60 -4.14 1.44
CA ILE A 348 15.27 -3.76 0.93
C ILE A 348 14.19 -4.48 1.71
N GLY A 349 13.23 -3.71 2.23
CA GLY A 349 12.03 -4.21 2.89
C GLY A 349 10.83 -4.30 1.96
N GLU A 350 9.81 -5.06 2.36
CA GLU A 350 8.53 -5.16 1.64
C GLU A 350 7.61 -3.94 1.89
N GLY A 351 7.91 -3.14 2.92
CA GLY A 351 7.17 -1.93 3.26
C GLY A 351 7.51 -0.72 2.39
N CYS A 352 7.67 -0.88 1.08
CA CYS A 352 8.03 0.19 0.14
C CYS A 352 7.04 0.31 -1.03
N ASN A 353 7.11 1.44 -1.75
CA ASN A 353 6.33 1.69 -2.96
C ASN A 353 6.88 0.87 -4.15
N GLY A 354 6.66 -0.43 -4.13
CA GLY A 354 7.10 -1.34 -5.19
C GLY A 354 7.11 -2.79 -4.74
N ASN A 355 7.56 -3.65 -5.63
CA ASN A 355 7.88 -5.03 -5.29
C ASN A 355 9.37 -5.10 -4.90
N ALA A 356 9.67 -5.58 -3.69
CA ALA A 356 11.03 -5.60 -3.15
C ALA A 356 12.01 -6.39 -4.04
N PHE A 357 11.57 -7.50 -4.64
CA PHE A 357 12.42 -8.32 -5.52
C PHE A 357 12.66 -7.64 -6.88
N GLU A 358 11.65 -6.94 -7.43
CA GLU A 358 11.82 -6.16 -8.65
C GLU A 358 12.80 -5.00 -8.46
N LEU A 359 12.66 -4.28 -7.35
CA LEU A 359 13.57 -3.18 -6.98
C LEU A 359 14.99 -3.70 -6.75
N ALA A 360 15.15 -4.81 -6.02
CA ALA A 360 16.44 -5.46 -5.83
C ALA A 360 17.10 -5.82 -7.16
N LEU A 361 16.36 -6.43 -8.06
CA LEU A 361 16.84 -6.77 -9.39
C LEU A 361 17.22 -5.52 -10.20
N ALA A 362 16.46 -4.43 -10.11
CA ALA A 362 16.79 -3.16 -10.77
C ALA A 362 18.13 -2.61 -10.27
N LEU A 363 18.31 -2.53 -8.96
CA LEU A 363 19.55 -2.05 -8.33
C LEU A 363 20.76 -2.89 -8.73
N LEU A 364 20.65 -4.22 -8.69
CA LEU A 364 21.71 -5.13 -9.13
C LEU A 364 22.05 -4.93 -10.61
N ARG A 365 21.05 -4.75 -11.47
CA ARG A 365 21.27 -4.49 -12.91
C ARG A 365 21.91 -3.13 -13.18
N TYR A 366 21.66 -2.15 -12.33
CA TYR A 366 22.34 -0.85 -12.38
C TYR A 366 23.77 -0.90 -11.82
N GLY A 367 24.15 -2.05 -11.19
CA GLY A 367 25.49 -2.30 -10.69
C GLY A 367 25.73 -1.83 -9.27
N PHE A 368 24.66 -1.71 -8.46
CA PHE A 368 24.73 -1.61 -7.01
C PHE A 368 24.75 -3.00 -6.39
N SER A 369 25.06 -3.08 -5.09
CA SER A 369 24.99 -4.31 -4.32
C SER A 369 23.66 -4.37 -3.54
N VAL A 370 23.10 -5.58 -3.40
CA VAL A 370 21.97 -5.84 -2.53
C VAL A 370 22.35 -6.97 -1.58
N SER A 371 22.48 -6.67 -0.29
CA SER A 371 22.88 -7.63 0.73
C SER A 371 21.69 -8.48 1.20
N GLU A 372 20.54 -7.84 1.41
CA GLU A 372 19.37 -8.48 2.01
C GLU A 372 18.06 -7.97 1.43
N ILE A 373 17.06 -8.87 1.44
CA ILE A 373 15.69 -8.56 1.09
C ILE A 373 14.82 -9.10 2.23
N PHE A 374 14.04 -8.22 2.87
CA PHE A 374 13.07 -8.55 3.92
C PHE A 374 11.68 -8.58 3.34
N ALA A 375 11.32 -9.69 2.70
CA ALA A 375 10.02 -9.82 2.05
C ALA A 375 9.58 -11.29 1.95
N SER A 376 8.29 -11.52 2.09
CA SER A 376 7.69 -12.81 1.79
C SER A 376 7.60 -13.03 0.29
N ILE A 377 7.85 -14.26 -0.17
CA ILE A 377 7.85 -14.60 -1.60
C ILE A 377 6.42 -14.83 -2.07
N GLY A 378 5.95 -13.98 -2.97
CA GLY A 378 4.66 -14.14 -3.65
C GLY A 378 4.75 -15.02 -4.90
N GLU A 379 3.61 -15.29 -5.51
CA GLU A 379 3.49 -16.22 -6.65
C GLU A 379 4.39 -15.87 -7.84
N ASN A 380 4.57 -14.59 -8.13
CA ASN A 380 5.34 -14.10 -9.28
C ASN A 380 6.78 -13.68 -8.94
N ASP A 381 7.14 -13.62 -7.66
CA ASP A 381 8.45 -13.08 -7.24
C ASP A 381 9.60 -14.00 -7.59
N PHE A 382 9.33 -15.30 -7.75
CA PHE A 382 10.33 -16.29 -8.15
C PHE A 382 10.97 -15.96 -9.49
N LEU A 383 10.24 -15.30 -10.40
CA LEU A 383 10.80 -14.82 -11.68
C LEU A 383 11.90 -13.76 -11.49
N TYR A 384 11.82 -12.97 -10.43
CA TYR A 384 12.86 -12.00 -10.06
C TYR A 384 14.02 -12.72 -9.34
N LEU A 385 13.71 -13.63 -8.42
CA LEU A 385 14.70 -14.40 -7.68
C LEU A 385 15.65 -15.18 -8.59
N GLU A 386 15.16 -15.83 -9.65
CA GLU A 386 15.99 -16.51 -10.65
C GLU A 386 17.03 -15.60 -11.31
N LYS A 387 16.70 -14.32 -11.47
CA LYS A 387 17.59 -13.33 -12.07
C LYS A 387 18.52 -12.71 -11.02
N ILE A 388 18.03 -12.50 -9.80
CA ILE A 388 18.84 -12.05 -8.67
C ILE A 388 19.93 -13.07 -8.38
N ALA A 389 19.61 -14.37 -8.30
CA ALA A 389 20.56 -15.44 -8.06
C ALA A 389 21.70 -15.49 -9.10
N LYS A 390 21.43 -15.10 -10.35
CA LYS A 390 22.47 -15.00 -11.40
C LYS A 390 23.42 -13.83 -11.23
N LEU A 391 22.96 -12.73 -10.63
CA LEU A 391 23.72 -11.48 -10.45
C LEU A 391 24.37 -11.40 -9.07
N SER A 392 23.68 -11.88 -8.06
CA SER A 392 24.10 -11.85 -6.65
C SER A 392 23.55 -13.10 -5.93
N PRO A 393 24.21 -14.27 -6.10
CA PRO A 393 23.76 -15.55 -5.54
C PRO A 393 23.65 -15.52 -4.01
N ASP A 394 24.51 -14.71 -3.35
CA ASP A 394 24.63 -14.62 -1.90
C ASP A 394 23.64 -13.62 -1.26
N THR A 395 22.82 -12.89 -2.05
CA THR A 395 21.77 -12.01 -1.51
C THR A 395 20.84 -12.83 -0.61
N ARG A 396 20.74 -12.44 0.65
CA ARG A 396 19.91 -13.13 1.64
C ARG A 396 18.46 -12.67 1.56
N VAL A 397 17.55 -13.61 1.68
CA VAL A 397 16.12 -13.32 1.73
C VAL A 397 15.58 -13.76 3.08
N TYR A 398 14.89 -12.86 3.75
CA TYR A 398 14.19 -13.06 5.02
C TYR A 398 12.70 -12.82 4.84
N SER A 399 11.88 -13.57 5.55
CA SER A 399 10.44 -13.30 5.59
C SER A 399 10.06 -12.57 6.88
N ASN A 400 9.32 -11.47 6.76
CA ASN A 400 8.73 -10.77 7.92
C ASN A 400 7.65 -11.60 8.63
N LEU A 401 7.27 -12.76 8.07
CA LEU A 401 6.34 -13.70 8.70
C LEU A 401 7.05 -14.78 9.53
N GLU A 402 8.37 -14.85 9.47
CA GLU A 402 9.17 -15.89 10.13
C GLU A 402 9.43 -15.53 11.62
N PRO A 403 9.00 -16.37 12.58
CA PRO A 403 9.16 -16.09 14.01
C PRO A 403 10.61 -15.92 14.48
N THR A 404 11.58 -16.53 13.80
CA THR A 404 13.00 -16.44 14.17
C THR A 404 13.59 -15.05 13.89
N MET A 405 12.88 -14.16 13.21
CA MET A 405 13.32 -12.77 12.99
C MET A 405 13.63 -12.00 14.29
N ILE A 406 13.13 -12.46 15.44
CA ILE A 406 13.53 -11.94 16.75
C ILE A 406 15.03 -12.17 17.08
N TYR A 407 15.70 -13.06 16.34
CA TYR A 407 17.12 -13.40 16.48
C TYR A 407 17.98 -12.80 15.36
N TYR A 408 17.43 -11.87 14.59
CA TYR A 408 18.20 -11.18 13.55
C TYR A 408 19.35 -10.38 14.15
N ASP A 409 20.54 -10.48 13.54
CA ASP A 409 21.77 -9.82 13.97
C ASP A 409 22.38 -9.07 12.78
N CYS A 410 22.26 -7.74 12.79
CA CYS A 410 22.78 -6.86 11.75
C CYS A 410 24.31 -6.73 11.75
N ALA A 411 25.01 -7.08 12.84
CA ALA A 411 26.45 -6.87 12.98
C ALA A 411 27.30 -7.59 11.92
N LYS A 412 26.72 -8.51 11.19
CA LYS A 412 27.40 -9.35 10.18
C LYS A 412 27.12 -8.96 8.74
N VAL A 413 26.35 -7.89 8.53
CA VAL A 413 25.89 -7.49 7.19
C VAL A 413 26.20 -6.03 6.96
N ALA A 414 27.01 -5.75 5.96
CA ALA A 414 27.26 -4.38 5.52
C ALA A 414 26.04 -3.87 4.72
N THR A 415 25.50 -2.74 5.15
CA THR A 415 24.39 -2.04 4.49
C THR A 415 24.63 -0.56 4.61
N ASP A 416 24.65 0.15 3.50
CA ASP A 416 24.83 1.61 3.47
C ASP A 416 23.48 2.34 3.52
N ILE A 417 22.47 1.80 2.84
CA ILE A 417 21.14 2.38 2.77
C ILE A 417 20.05 1.30 2.82
N THR A 418 19.03 1.56 3.61
CA THR A 418 17.85 0.71 3.73
C THR A 418 16.66 1.34 3.02
N ILE A 419 15.85 0.52 2.35
CA ILE A 419 14.59 0.93 1.71
C ILE A 419 13.44 0.26 2.44
N GLY A 420 12.50 1.06 2.96
CA GLY A 420 11.35 0.57 3.73
C GLY A 420 11.60 0.51 5.24
N LYS A 421 10.54 0.77 6.02
CA LYS A 421 10.59 0.84 7.48
C LYS A 421 11.03 -0.46 8.15
N ASP A 422 10.68 -1.59 7.57
CA ASP A 422 11.06 -2.92 8.04
C ASP A 422 12.56 -3.17 7.90
N ALA A 423 13.16 -2.83 6.76
CA ALA A 423 14.61 -2.89 6.59
C ALA A 423 15.35 -1.94 7.53
N ALA A 424 14.85 -0.72 7.74
CA ALA A 424 15.41 0.24 8.67
C ALA A 424 15.45 -0.26 10.12
N TYR A 425 14.41 -0.98 10.54
CA TYR A 425 14.37 -1.57 11.88
C TYR A 425 15.53 -2.54 12.12
N TYR A 426 15.91 -3.30 11.11
CA TYR A 426 17.00 -4.28 11.19
C TYR A 426 18.39 -3.66 11.02
N HIS A 427 18.49 -2.47 10.41
CA HIS A 427 19.76 -1.75 10.17
C HIS A 427 19.70 -0.30 10.66
N PRO A 428 19.63 -0.07 11.99
CA PRO A 428 19.43 1.27 12.54
C PRO A 428 20.58 2.25 12.26
N GLU A 429 21.78 1.74 11.94
CA GLU A 429 22.96 2.55 11.65
C GLU A 429 23.10 2.93 10.15
N ALA A 430 22.33 2.32 9.28
CA ALA A 430 22.33 2.62 7.86
C ALA A 430 21.51 3.90 7.57
N ALA A 431 21.80 4.58 6.46
CA ALA A 431 20.92 5.61 5.95
C ALA A 431 19.55 5.00 5.61
N HIS A 432 18.46 5.71 5.92
CA HIS A 432 17.12 5.14 5.78
C HIS A 432 16.24 5.95 4.84
N LEU A 433 15.78 5.31 3.76
CA LEU A 433 14.74 5.80 2.88
C LEU A 433 13.42 5.03 3.13
N GLU A 434 12.41 5.71 3.63
CA GLU A 434 11.10 5.09 3.89
C GLU A 434 10.44 4.56 2.61
N TRP A 435 10.45 5.34 1.54
CA TRP A 435 9.89 5.02 0.22
C TRP A 435 8.50 4.38 0.27
N SER A 436 7.63 4.90 1.14
CA SER A 436 6.26 4.42 1.33
C SER A 436 5.24 5.56 1.33
N ASP A 437 5.45 6.55 0.45
CA ASP A 437 4.61 7.72 0.32
C ASP A 437 3.21 7.37 -0.24
N ASP A 438 2.23 8.19 0.15
CA ASP A 438 0.88 8.08 -0.41
C ASP A 438 0.86 8.40 -1.91
N ILE A 439 1.54 9.48 -2.33
CA ILE A 439 1.72 9.83 -3.75
C ILE A 439 2.58 8.76 -4.41
N GLN A 440 2.05 8.18 -5.48
CA GLN A 440 2.58 6.94 -6.01
C GLN A 440 3.64 7.20 -7.09
N PRO A 441 4.91 6.78 -6.87
CA PRO A 441 5.90 6.78 -7.93
C PRO A 441 5.53 5.73 -9.00
N PHE A 442 5.67 6.09 -10.28
CA PHE A 442 5.37 5.19 -11.39
C PHE A 442 6.22 5.52 -12.62
N GLY A 443 6.52 4.51 -13.44
CA GLY A 443 7.23 4.67 -14.68
C GLY A 443 8.64 5.25 -14.53
N TYR A 444 9.09 6.02 -15.51
CA TYR A 444 10.39 6.67 -15.51
C TYR A 444 10.50 7.75 -14.43
N ALA A 445 9.39 8.48 -14.17
CA ALA A 445 9.35 9.46 -13.09
C ALA A 445 9.60 8.76 -11.74
N GLY A 446 9.02 7.58 -11.53
CA GLY A 446 9.27 6.78 -10.32
C GLY A 446 10.75 6.43 -10.13
N VAL A 447 11.46 6.09 -11.21
CA VAL A 447 12.91 5.82 -11.16
C VAL A 447 13.69 7.07 -10.79
N ARG A 448 13.40 8.22 -11.41
CA ARG A 448 14.07 9.50 -11.11
C ARG A 448 13.86 9.91 -9.65
N HIS A 449 12.63 9.86 -9.18
CA HIS A 449 12.29 10.22 -7.80
C HIS A 449 12.94 9.29 -6.79
N PHE A 450 13.04 7.99 -7.10
CA PHE A 450 13.72 7.04 -6.23
C PHE A 450 15.18 7.39 -6.01
N PHE A 451 15.94 7.65 -7.09
CA PHE A 451 17.35 7.98 -6.96
C PHE A 451 17.58 9.37 -6.36
N ALA A 452 16.70 10.34 -6.63
CA ALA A 452 16.74 11.64 -5.96
C ALA A 452 16.49 11.53 -4.45
N ALA A 453 15.53 10.71 -4.04
CA ALA A 453 15.25 10.46 -2.63
C ALA A 453 16.38 9.69 -1.92
N CYS A 454 17.04 8.74 -2.62
CA CYS A 454 18.25 8.10 -2.11
C CYS A 454 19.38 9.10 -1.88
N GLU A 455 19.59 10.01 -2.83
CA GLU A 455 20.60 11.06 -2.72
C GLU A 455 20.33 11.99 -1.53
N GLU A 456 19.12 12.50 -1.41
CA GLU A 456 18.69 13.33 -0.28
C GLU A 456 18.88 12.61 1.07
N THR A 457 18.56 11.32 1.12
CA THR A 457 18.73 10.51 2.32
C THR A 457 20.18 10.37 2.74
N LEU A 458 21.08 10.15 1.78
CA LEU A 458 22.53 10.03 2.05
C LEU A 458 23.13 11.36 2.48
N GLU A 459 22.73 12.46 1.86
CA GLU A 459 23.21 13.81 2.21
C GLU A 459 22.75 14.23 3.62
N ASN A 460 21.49 13.94 3.98
CA ASN A 460 20.95 14.25 5.31
C ASN A 460 21.53 13.34 6.41
N GLY A 461 21.86 12.09 6.09
CA GLY A 461 22.50 11.15 7.02
C GLY A 461 23.92 11.55 7.42
N ASP A 462 24.66 12.22 6.55
CA ASP A 462 26.02 12.70 6.81
C ASP A 462 26.06 13.91 7.80
N LEU A 463 24.93 14.64 7.92
CA LEU A 463 24.79 15.77 8.85
C LEU A 463 24.47 15.34 10.30
N SER A 464 24.20 14.06 10.54
CA SER A 464 23.83 13.51 11.85
C SER A 464 24.92 12.65 12.50
N ARG A 465 26.11 12.56 11.91
CA ARG A 465 27.30 11.84 12.44
C ARG A 465 28.30 12.76 13.13
#